data_1d8f592daff7c0e749294addd57e8482
#
_entry.id   1d8f592daff7c0e749294addd57e8482
#
_cell.length_a   1.000
_cell.length_b   1.000
_cell.length_c   1.000
_cell.angle_alpha   90.00
_cell.angle_beta   90.00
_cell.angle_gamma   90.00
#
_symmetry.space_group_name_H-M   'P 1'
#
loop_
_entity.id
_entity.type
_entity.pdbx_description
1 polymer ?
#
loop_
_entity_poly.entity_id
_entity_poly.type
_entity_poly.pdbx_seq_one_letter_code
_entity_poly.pdbx_strand_id
1 'polypeptide(L)'
;MSQSPPAYYLIDEVKIRRESFGGILYKYGCADRGALSFINSRQLIDLLLTAQQIYGGDLCAAVEHSNFSVAGKQKLYAALDDLARRGYVLINM
;
A
#
# COMPACT_ATOMS: atom_id res chain seq x y z
N MET A 1 27.98 -8.75 5.87
CA MET A 1 26.65 -9.39 5.95
C MET A 1 25.59 -8.45 5.39
N SER A 2 24.91 -8.90 4.39
CA SER A 2 23.90 -8.07 3.76
C SER A 2 22.61 -8.12 4.57
N GLN A 3 22.00 -6.97 4.77
CA GLN A 3 20.67 -6.88 5.35
C GLN A 3 19.68 -6.78 4.21
N SER A 4 18.65 -7.61 4.27
CA SER A 4 17.56 -7.50 3.32
C SER A 4 16.80 -6.20 3.58
N PRO A 5 16.38 -5.49 2.54
CA PRO A 5 15.51 -4.34 2.75
C PRO A 5 14.19 -4.78 3.37
N PRO A 6 13.52 -3.91 4.11
CA PRO A 6 12.22 -4.26 4.66
C PRO A 6 11.25 -4.60 3.54
N ALA A 7 10.43 -5.60 3.77
CA ALA A 7 9.39 -6.00 2.84
C ALA A 7 8.06 -5.40 3.28
N TYR A 8 7.34 -4.84 2.34
CA TYR A 8 6.05 -4.22 2.58
C TYR A 8 4.96 -5.05 1.94
N TYR A 9 3.97 -5.43 2.71
CA TYR A 9 2.86 -6.26 2.21
C TYR A 9 1.53 -5.62 2.53
N LEU A 10 0.64 -5.63 1.56
CA LEU A 10 -0.73 -5.22 1.77
C LEU A 10 -1.45 -6.34 2.52
N ILE A 11 -2.14 -5.99 3.59
CA ILE A 11 -2.86 -6.96 4.40
C ILE A 11 -4.06 -7.48 3.61
N ASP A 12 -4.30 -8.80 3.66
CA ASP A 12 -5.31 -9.46 2.83
C ASP A 12 -6.72 -8.92 3.05
N GLU A 13 -7.03 -8.49 4.27
CA GLU A 13 -8.36 -7.99 4.61
C GLU A 13 -8.64 -6.59 4.06
N VAL A 14 -7.62 -5.93 3.50
CA VAL A 14 -7.78 -4.57 2.99
C VAL A 14 -8.55 -4.59 1.68
N LYS A 15 -9.62 -3.82 1.61
CA LYS A 15 -10.35 -3.56 0.38
C LYS A 15 -10.02 -2.17 -0.11
N ILE A 16 -9.95 -2.05 -1.43
CA ILE A 16 -9.57 -0.81 -2.07
C ILE A 16 -10.68 -0.41 -3.02
N ARG A 17 -11.22 0.79 -2.82
CA ARG A 17 -12.25 1.32 -3.71
C ARG A 17 -11.68 2.54 -4.43
N ARG A 18 -11.70 2.50 -5.75
CA ARG A 18 -11.20 3.61 -6.57
C ARG A 18 -12.25 4.72 -6.61
N GLU A 19 -11.79 5.97 -6.41
CA GLU A 19 -12.63 7.15 -6.44
C GLU A 19 -11.99 8.21 -7.31
N SER A 20 -12.76 9.25 -7.64
CA SER A 20 -12.23 10.33 -8.49
C SER A 20 -11.06 11.07 -7.83
N PHE A 21 -11.06 11.20 -6.52
CA PHE A 21 -9.98 11.87 -5.79
C PHE A 21 -8.79 10.95 -5.49
N GLY A 22 -8.93 9.64 -5.72
CA GLY A 22 -7.91 8.65 -5.38
C GLY A 22 -8.58 7.35 -4.99
N GLY A 23 -8.88 7.18 -3.72
CA GLY A 23 -9.56 5.98 -3.28
C GLY A 23 -9.80 5.91 -1.79
N ILE A 24 -10.45 4.84 -1.40
CA ILE A 24 -10.79 4.55 -0.02
C ILE A 24 -10.26 3.17 0.33
N LEU A 25 -9.57 3.09 1.46
CA LEU A 25 -9.14 1.81 2.01
C LEU A 25 -10.01 1.46 3.20
N TYR A 26 -10.39 0.21 3.30
CA TYR A 26 -11.11 -0.29 4.46
C TYR A 26 -10.78 -1.76 4.67
N LYS A 27 -10.94 -2.22 5.92
CA LYS A 27 -10.69 -3.61 6.26
C LYS A 27 -12.02 -4.34 6.37
N TYR A 28 -12.10 -5.44 5.64
CA TYR A 28 -13.28 -6.28 5.64
C TYR A 28 -13.20 -7.26 6.81
N GLY A 29 -14.31 -7.44 7.49
CA GLY A 29 -14.38 -8.41 8.59
C GLY A 29 -13.78 -7.91 9.89
N CYS A 30 -13.33 -6.68 9.95
CA CYS A 30 -12.80 -6.10 11.18
C CYS A 30 -13.94 -5.57 12.04
N ALA A 31 -13.85 -5.83 13.34
CA ALA A 31 -14.87 -5.32 14.28
C ALA A 31 -14.76 -3.82 14.50
N ASP A 32 -13.61 -3.24 14.16
CA ASP A 32 -13.38 -1.82 14.33
C ASP A 32 -14.07 -1.04 13.21
N ARG A 33 -15.05 -0.26 13.56
CA ARG A 33 -15.84 0.50 12.59
C ARG A 33 -15.13 1.74 12.07
N GLY A 34 -13.97 2.09 12.63
CA GLY A 34 -13.24 3.27 12.23
C GLY A 34 -12.23 3.06 11.13
N ALA A 35 -12.18 1.87 10.55
CA ALA A 35 -11.10 1.50 9.63
C ALA A 35 -11.35 1.96 8.20
N LEU A 36 -11.75 3.22 8.02
CA LEU A 36 -11.89 3.83 6.71
C LEU A 36 -10.82 4.91 6.55
N SER A 37 -10.06 4.86 5.46
CA SER A 37 -9.06 5.88 5.17
C SER A 37 -9.24 6.40 3.76
N PHE A 38 -9.26 7.70 3.62
CA PHE A 38 -9.35 8.36 2.32
C PHE A 38 -7.93 8.64 1.82
N ILE A 39 -7.65 8.23 0.60
CA ILE A 39 -6.34 8.40 -0.01
C ILE A 39 -6.48 9.35 -1.19
N ASN A 40 -5.85 10.51 -1.11
CA ASN A 40 -5.91 11.54 -2.14
C ASN A 40 -4.79 11.38 -3.17
N SER A 41 -4.53 10.14 -3.58
CA SER A 41 -3.50 9.87 -4.56
C SER A 41 -3.93 8.71 -5.43
N ARG A 42 -4.19 9.01 -6.71
CA ARG A 42 -4.51 7.97 -7.68
C ARG A 42 -3.33 7.04 -7.90
N GLN A 43 -2.11 7.59 -7.87
CA GLN A 43 -0.91 6.80 -8.06
C GLN A 43 -0.76 5.76 -6.95
N LEU A 44 -1.00 6.16 -5.72
CA LEU A 44 -0.90 5.25 -4.59
C LEU A 44 -1.99 4.17 -4.68
N ILE A 45 -3.21 4.57 -5.00
CA ILE A 45 -4.32 3.61 -5.14
C ILE A 45 -4.02 2.61 -6.25
N ASP A 46 -3.51 3.08 -7.39
CA ASP A 46 -3.16 2.19 -8.50
C ASP A 46 -2.06 1.22 -8.10
N LEU A 47 -1.07 1.70 -7.34
CA LEU A 47 0.00 0.85 -6.84
C LEU A 47 -0.54 -0.25 -5.92
N LEU A 48 -1.42 0.11 -5.00
CA LEU A 48 -2.00 -0.85 -4.06
C LEU A 48 -2.83 -1.90 -4.79
N LEU A 49 -3.62 -1.47 -5.77
CA LEU A 49 -4.42 -2.40 -6.58
C LEU A 49 -3.54 -3.33 -7.39
N THR A 50 -2.47 -2.80 -7.98
CA THR A 50 -1.52 -3.60 -8.74
C THR A 50 -0.87 -4.64 -7.84
N ALA A 51 -0.43 -4.24 -6.66
CA ALA A 51 0.17 -5.17 -5.71
C ALA A 51 -0.81 -6.27 -5.33
N GLN A 52 -2.06 -5.91 -5.07
CA GLN A 52 -3.06 -6.87 -4.66
C GLN A 52 -3.42 -7.86 -5.77
N GLN A 53 -3.56 -7.37 -6.99
CA GLN A 53 -4.04 -8.18 -8.11
C GLN A 53 -2.94 -8.95 -8.81
N ILE A 54 -1.74 -8.40 -8.87
CA ILE A 54 -0.65 -8.97 -9.68
C ILE A 54 0.43 -9.58 -8.81
N TYR A 55 0.77 -8.94 -7.71
CA TYR A 55 1.93 -9.34 -6.91
C TYR A 55 1.55 -9.99 -5.57
N GLY A 56 0.29 -10.37 -5.40
CA GLY A 56 -0.13 -11.06 -4.19
C GLY A 56 0.04 -10.25 -2.91
N GLY A 57 0.00 -8.93 -3.03
CA GLY A 57 0.15 -8.02 -1.89
C GLY A 57 1.57 -7.53 -1.68
N ASP A 58 2.53 -7.97 -2.49
CA ASP A 58 3.93 -7.54 -2.36
C ASP A 58 4.08 -6.12 -2.92
N LEU A 59 4.09 -5.15 -2.01
CA LEU A 59 4.17 -3.75 -2.38
C LEU A 59 5.56 -3.36 -2.87
N CYS A 60 6.59 -4.02 -2.38
CA CYS A 60 7.95 -3.76 -2.87
C CYS A 60 8.07 -4.13 -4.34
N ALA A 61 7.52 -5.27 -4.74
CA ALA A 61 7.53 -5.67 -6.14
C ALA A 61 6.77 -4.65 -7.00
N ALA A 62 5.63 -4.19 -6.53
CA ALA A 62 4.85 -3.20 -7.27
C ALA A 62 5.61 -1.90 -7.44
N VAL A 63 6.29 -1.42 -6.39
CA VAL A 63 7.07 -0.19 -6.46
C VAL A 63 8.25 -0.35 -7.41
N GLU A 64 8.98 -1.47 -7.29
CA GLU A 64 10.19 -1.68 -8.10
C GLU A 64 9.88 -1.87 -9.57
N HIS A 65 8.73 -2.41 -9.90
CA HIS A 65 8.30 -2.58 -11.29
C HIS A 65 7.54 -1.36 -11.83
N SER A 66 7.39 -0.32 -11.02
CA SER A 66 6.75 0.91 -11.48
C SER A 66 7.72 1.76 -12.28
N ASN A 67 7.18 2.72 -13.02
CA ASN A 67 7.98 3.65 -13.83
C ASN A 67 8.32 4.93 -13.08
N PHE A 68 8.18 4.93 -11.78
CA PHE A 68 8.47 6.12 -10.99
C PHE A 68 9.96 6.36 -10.86
N SER A 69 10.35 7.62 -10.79
CA SER A 69 11.72 8.02 -10.51
C SER A 69 12.14 7.56 -9.11
N VAL A 70 13.43 7.67 -8.81
CA VAL A 70 13.93 7.34 -7.46
C VAL A 70 13.22 8.20 -6.41
N ALA A 71 13.06 9.50 -6.67
CA ALA A 71 12.34 10.37 -5.75
C ALA A 71 10.87 9.96 -5.61
N GLY A 72 10.24 9.56 -6.71
CA GLY A 72 8.85 9.07 -6.67
C GLY A 72 8.72 7.80 -5.85
N LYS A 73 9.67 6.87 -6.00
CA LYS A 73 9.67 5.64 -5.22
C LYS A 73 9.84 5.92 -3.73
N GLN A 74 10.70 6.88 -3.37
CA GLN A 74 10.89 7.26 -1.98
C GLN A 74 9.60 7.82 -1.38
N LYS A 75 8.87 8.63 -2.14
CA LYS A 75 7.57 9.14 -1.69
C LYS A 75 6.56 8.02 -1.49
N LEU A 76 6.57 7.03 -2.38
CA LEU A 76 5.69 5.87 -2.24
C LEU A 76 6.01 5.08 -0.97
N TYR A 77 7.29 4.84 -0.70
CA TYR A 77 7.67 4.12 0.52
C TYR A 77 7.28 4.91 1.78
N ALA A 78 7.42 6.22 1.75
CA ALA A 78 6.97 7.05 2.88
C ALA A 78 5.46 6.91 3.09
N ALA A 79 4.69 6.89 2.00
CA ALA A 79 3.25 6.68 2.08
C ALA A 79 2.92 5.29 2.61
N LEU A 80 3.67 4.27 2.21
CA LEU A 80 3.47 2.92 2.71
C LEU A 80 3.79 2.82 4.19
N ASP A 81 4.81 3.52 4.67
CA ASP A 81 5.09 3.60 6.10
C ASP A 81 3.90 4.18 6.88
N ASP A 82 3.28 5.22 6.33
CA ASP A 82 2.11 5.82 6.94
C ASP A 82 0.94 4.83 6.99
N LEU A 83 0.73 4.10 5.89
CA LEU A 83 -0.32 3.08 5.84
C LEU A 83 -0.03 1.94 6.82
N ALA A 84 1.22 1.61 7.04
CA ALA A 84 1.59 0.61 8.03
C ALA A 84 1.20 1.06 9.43
N ARG A 85 1.41 2.33 9.75
CA ARG A 85 0.99 2.89 11.03
C ARG A 85 -0.53 2.84 11.21
N ARG A 86 -1.26 2.96 10.11
CA ARG A 86 -2.73 2.88 10.13
C ARG A 86 -3.25 1.44 10.12
N GLY A 87 -2.36 0.46 9.96
CA GLY A 87 -2.75 -0.95 10.02
C GLY A 87 -3.15 -1.57 8.69
N TYR A 88 -2.87 -0.92 7.56
CA TYR A 88 -3.20 -1.46 6.24
C TYR A 88 -2.04 -2.21 5.60
N VAL A 89 -0.83 -1.93 6.02
CA VAL A 89 0.38 -2.49 5.44
C VAL A 89 1.19 -3.15 6.54
N LEU A 90 1.74 -4.30 6.24
CA LEU A 90 2.63 -5.02 7.14
C LEU A 90 4.07 -4.82 6.67
N ILE A 91 4.93 -4.40 7.59
CA ILE A 91 6.35 -4.26 7.31
C ILE A 91 7.07 -5.42 7.98
N ASN A 92 7.76 -6.20 7.17
CA ASN A 92 8.53 -7.34 7.63
C ASN A 92 10.01 -7.00 7.49
N MET A 93 10.66 -6.82 8.61
CA MET A 93 12.08 -6.46 8.62
C MET A 93 12.97 -7.61 9.03
#